data_b267efc2eda69f18a125db3d7ca6ec36
#
_entry.id   b267efc2eda69f18a125db3d7ca6ec36
#
_cell.length_a   1.000
_cell.length_b   1.000
_cell.length_c   1.000
_cell.angle_alpha   90.00
_cell.angle_beta   90.00
_cell.angle_gamma   90.00
#
_symmetry.space_group_name_H-M   'P 1'
#
loop_
_entity.id
_entity.type
_entity.pdbx_description
1 polymer ?
#
loop_
_entity_poly.entity_id
_entity_poly.type
_entity_poly.pdbx_seq_one_letter_code
_entity_poly.pdbx_strand_id
1 'polypeptide(L)'
;KKMTLQQLRYVVTVAEKGTLSDAAKELFISQPALTKAIKELEDEMNISIFNRTNKGVIVSHEGDRFLGYARQVLEQTDLLEEQYKKGNNITRRFSVSTQHYSFAVNAFVDVIKKFGENKYDFTLRETQTNEIIEDVSKRKSEIGILYTSGANKIVIEKMIKRNDLKFTELFTAKPHVFISSNHPLAKKKIINLEDLKEYPYLSFEQGDYNSFYFSEEILSTIDRDKNIKVRDRATLFNLAIGLDGYTVSTGIINKELNGENIIARPLKVDEYIKVGIITQKNIELSIYAKVYVEALKEHLKYTEIL
;
A
#
# COMPACT_ATOMS: atom_id res chain seq x y z
N LYS A 1 25.31 11.74 26.30
CA LYS A 1 25.68 12.25 24.96
C LYS A 1 24.48 12.01 24.05
N LYS A 2 24.03 13.00 23.31
CA LYS A 2 22.78 12.88 22.51
C LYS A 2 23.06 12.16 21.19
N MET A 3 22.26 11.14 20.82
CA MET A 3 22.29 10.43 19.55
C MET A 3 22.43 11.38 18.34
N THR A 4 23.23 10.99 17.35
CA THR A 4 23.52 11.79 16.16
C THR A 4 23.05 11.10 14.87
N LEU A 5 22.74 11.87 13.83
CA LEU A 5 22.44 11.34 12.50
C LEU A 5 23.59 10.49 11.93
N GLN A 6 24.82 10.85 12.26
CA GLN A 6 25.99 10.08 11.84
C GLN A 6 26.00 8.67 12.45
N GLN A 7 25.65 8.53 13.73
CA GLN A 7 25.52 7.22 14.37
C GLN A 7 24.38 6.40 13.74
N LEU A 8 23.25 7.04 13.35
CA LEU A 8 22.18 6.35 12.62
C LEU A 8 22.68 5.86 11.25
N ARG A 9 23.43 6.67 10.50
CA ARG A 9 24.06 6.22 9.24
C ARG A 9 24.99 5.04 9.46
N TYR A 10 25.79 5.05 10.52
CA TYR A 10 26.71 3.97 10.86
C TYR A 10 25.98 2.64 11.07
N VAL A 11 24.95 2.61 11.89
CA VAL A 11 24.22 1.36 12.15
C VAL A 11 23.47 0.86 10.92
N VAL A 12 22.90 1.74 10.12
CA VAL A 12 22.21 1.35 8.86
C VAL A 12 23.22 0.74 7.88
N THR A 13 24.39 1.38 7.68
CA THR A 13 25.44 0.86 6.79
C THR A 13 26.00 -0.49 7.28
N VAL A 14 26.17 -0.67 8.58
CA VAL A 14 26.62 -1.95 9.14
C VAL A 14 25.59 -3.06 8.91
N ALA A 15 24.30 -2.76 9.06
CA ALA A 15 23.23 -3.71 8.78
C ALA A 15 23.18 -4.13 7.29
N GLU A 16 23.48 -3.22 6.38
CA GLU A 16 23.53 -3.47 4.94
C GLU A 16 24.75 -4.27 4.49
N LYS A 17 25.93 -3.97 5.06
CA LYS A 17 27.19 -4.65 4.69
C LYS A 17 27.41 -5.99 5.42
N GLY A 18 26.73 -6.21 6.54
CA GLY A 18 26.86 -7.45 7.34
C GLY A 18 28.19 -7.59 8.10
N THR A 19 29.18 -6.72 7.89
CA THR A 19 30.44 -6.69 8.63
C THR A 19 30.86 -5.27 9.01
N LEU A 20 31.49 -5.13 10.18
CA LEU A 20 32.05 -3.83 10.64
C LEU A 20 33.20 -3.35 9.74
N SER A 21 33.98 -4.28 9.18
CA SER A 21 35.12 -3.96 8.33
C SER A 21 34.67 -3.35 7.01
N ASP A 22 33.69 -3.93 6.35
CA ASP A 22 33.21 -3.44 5.04
C ASP A 22 32.39 -2.16 5.20
N ALA A 23 31.61 -2.05 6.28
CA ALA A 23 30.94 -0.80 6.62
C ALA A 23 31.93 0.35 6.89
N ALA A 24 33.02 0.07 7.62
CA ALA A 24 34.04 1.08 7.90
C ALA A 24 34.74 1.58 6.61
N LYS A 25 35.02 0.68 5.66
CA LYS A 25 35.55 1.05 4.34
C LYS A 25 34.57 1.95 3.57
N GLU A 26 33.30 1.57 3.53
CA GLU A 26 32.24 2.35 2.86
C GLU A 26 32.09 3.75 3.46
N LEU A 27 32.19 3.84 4.79
CA LEU A 27 32.05 5.09 5.54
C LEU A 27 33.33 5.92 5.60
N PHE A 28 34.43 5.45 5.02
CA PHE A 28 35.76 6.10 5.02
C PHE A 28 36.27 6.41 6.46
N ILE A 29 36.03 5.50 7.39
CA ILE A 29 36.50 5.62 8.78
C ILE A 29 37.22 4.35 9.24
N SER A 30 37.94 4.43 10.36
CA SER A 30 38.56 3.24 10.93
C SER A 30 37.49 2.34 11.59
N GLN A 31 37.69 1.02 11.50
CA GLN A 31 36.79 0.06 12.15
C GLN A 31 36.70 0.25 13.69
N PRO A 32 37.78 0.57 14.41
CA PRO A 32 37.71 0.89 15.86
C PRO A 32 36.80 2.11 16.15
N ALA A 33 36.89 3.16 15.32
CA ALA A 33 36.05 4.35 15.49
C ALA A 33 34.56 4.01 15.25
N LEU A 34 34.24 3.23 14.20
CA LEU A 34 32.90 2.74 13.92
C LEU A 34 32.37 1.90 15.08
N THR A 35 33.17 0.94 15.57
CA THR A 35 32.83 0.08 16.70
C THR A 35 32.49 0.88 17.94
N LYS A 36 33.30 1.89 18.25
CA LYS A 36 33.09 2.77 19.41
C LYS A 36 31.83 3.57 19.30
N ALA A 37 31.55 4.16 18.11
CA ALA A 37 30.37 4.96 17.87
C ALA A 37 29.04 4.15 17.98
N ILE A 38 29.09 2.91 17.52
CA ILE A 38 27.93 1.99 17.63
C ILE A 38 27.71 1.61 19.09
N LYS A 39 28.80 1.26 19.82
CA LYS A 39 28.68 0.92 21.23
C LYS A 39 28.15 2.08 22.08
N GLU A 40 28.64 3.30 21.85
CA GLU A 40 28.11 4.51 22.52
C GLU A 40 26.62 4.71 22.25
N LEU A 41 26.13 4.40 21.04
CA LEU A 41 24.71 4.47 20.68
C LEU A 41 23.88 3.37 21.35
N GLU A 42 24.37 2.13 21.34
CA GLU A 42 23.72 1.01 22.01
C GLU A 42 23.60 1.25 23.52
N ASP A 43 24.68 1.75 24.14
CA ASP A 43 24.73 2.11 25.59
C ASP A 43 23.73 3.26 25.89
N GLU A 44 23.65 4.30 25.05
CA GLU A 44 22.74 5.43 25.23
C GLU A 44 21.27 5.01 25.11
N MET A 45 20.95 4.12 24.14
CA MET A 45 19.60 3.63 23.90
C MET A 45 19.23 2.45 24.81
N ASN A 46 20.18 1.92 25.56
CA ASN A 46 20.03 0.73 26.40
C ASN A 46 19.48 -0.48 25.62
N ILE A 47 19.99 -0.68 24.40
CA ILE A 47 19.64 -1.79 23.50
C ILE A 47 20.91 -2.38 22.87
N SER A 48 20.81 -3.63 22.42
CA SER A 48 21.82 -4.25 21.55
C SER A 48 21.29 -4.28 20.12
N ILE A 49 21.89 -3.50 19.22
CA ILE A 49 21.48 -3.44 17.82
C ILE A 49 22.05 -4.65 17.06
N PHE A 50 23.28 -5.04 17.37
CA PHE A 50 23.98 -6.12 16.69
C PHE A 50 24.49 -7.20 17.62
N ASN A 51 24.30 -8.44 17.22
CA ASN A 51 24.98 -9.62 17.78
C ASN A 51 26.21 -9.93 16.92
N ARG A 52 27.39 -9.99 17.55
CA ARG A 52 28.65 -10.32 16.86
C ARG A 52 28.78 -11.82 16.67
N THR A 53 29.23 -12.24 15.51
CA THR A 53 29.49 -13.63 15.15
C THR A 53 30.88 -13.76 14.52
N ASN A 54 31.39 -14.98 14.37
CA ASN A 54 32.66 -15.24 13.68
C ASN A 54 32.61 -14.90 12.16
N LYS A 55 31.42 -14.67 11.61
CA LYS A 55 31.21 -14.35 10.17
C LYS A 55 30.77 -12.89 9.93
N GLY A 56 30.68 -12.08 10.97
CA GLY A 56 30.22 -10.69 10.87
C GLY A 56 29.24 -10.31 11.97
N VAL A 57 28.26 -9.47 11.64
CA VAL A 57 27.23 -9.03 12.58
C VAL A 57 25.85 -9.48 12.12
N ILE A 58 25.00 -9.84 13.08
CA ILE A 58 23.59 -10.18 12.86
C ILE A 58 22.76 -9.14 13.59
N VAL A 59 21.75 -8.59 12.94
CA VAL A 59 20.82 -7.65 13.56
C VAL A 59 20.00 -8.36 14.64
N SER A 60 19.91 -7.77 15.83
CA SER A 60 19.06 -8.29 16.91
C SER A 60 17.59 -7.97 16.65
N HIS A 61 16.67 -8.59 17.40
CA HIS A 61 15.25 -8.28 17.31
C HIS A 61 14.93 -6.81 17.67
N GLU A 62 15.57 -6.28 18.70
CA GLU A 62 15.45 -4.86 19.07
C GLU A 62 16.13 -3.95 18.05
N GLY A 63 17.28 -4.40 17.52
CA GLY A 63 18.02 -3.73 16.47
C GLY A 63 17.20 -3.56 15.18
N ASP A 64 16.43 -4.55 14.79
CA ASP A 64 15.56 -4.45 13.58
C ASP A 64 14.52 -3.33 13.71
N ARG A 65 13.87 -3.23 14.86
CA ARG A 65 12.95 -2.11 15.15
C ARG A 65 13.68 -0.77 15.13
N PHE A 66 14.84 -0.69 15.79
CA PHE A 66 15.64 0.53 15.84
C PHE A 66 16.08 0.97 14.43
N LEU A 67 16.59 0.04 13.63
CA LEU A 67 16.99 0.30 12.24
C LEU A 67 15.82 0.78 11.36
N GLY A 68 14.61 0.28 11.59
CA GLY A 68 13.41 0.78 10.96
C GLY A 68 13.21 2.28 11.19
N TYR A 69 13.29 2.72 12.43
CA TYR A 69 13.20 4.15 12.78
C TYR A 69 14.41 4.95 12.29
N ALA A 70 15.63 4.38 12.40
CA ALA A 70 16.84 5.03 11.94
C ALA A 70 16.77 5.36 10.43
N ARG A 71 16.31 4.42 9.59
CA ARG A 71 16.10 4.65 8.17
C ARG A 71 15.10 5.76 7.89
N GLN A 72 13.99 5.80 8.62
CA GLN A 72 12.99 6.85 8.49
C GLN A 72 13.56 8.24 8.80
N VAL A 73 14.33 8.38 9.87
CA VAL A 73 14.98 9.65 10.23
C VAL A 73 15.98 10.09 9.17
N LEU A 74 16.80 9.17 8.67
CA LEU A 74 17.76 9.46 7.60
C LEU A 74 17.08 9.87 6.30
N GLU A 75 16.02 9.17 5.92
CA GLU A 75 15.22 9.53 4.72
C GLU A 75 14.62 10.93 4.84
N GLN A 76 14.07 11.29 6.01
CA GLN A 76 13.58 12.66 6.25
C GLN A 76 14.71 13.70 6.19
N THR A 77 15.90 13.34 6.66
CA THR A 77 17.08 14.23 6.57
C THR A 77 17.51 14.43 5.12
N ASP A 78 17.56 13.35 4.35
CA ASP A 78 17.93 13.41 2.93
C ASP A 78 16.91 14.23 2.13
N LEU A 79 15.60 14.08 2.40
CA LEU A 79 14.55 14.91 1.81
C LEU A 79 14.72 16.40 2.16
N LEU A 80 15.04 16.69 3.42
CA LEU A 80 15.32 18.07 3.86
C LEU A 80 16.56 18.65 3.15
N GLU A 81 17.63 17.87 3.04
CA GLU A 81 18.84 18.28 2.34
C GLU A 81 18.59 18.46 0.82
N GLU A 82 17.84 17.56 0.19
CA GLU A 82 17.45 17.70 -1.21
C GLU A 82 16.63 18.98 -1.45
N GLN A 83 15.70 19.25 -0.56
CA GLN A 83 14.83 20.44 -0.67
C GLN A 83 15.59 21.75 -0.57
N TYR A 84 16.64 21.83 0.25
CA TYR A 84 17.31 23.09 0.58
C TYR A 84 18.74 23.22 0.03
N LYS A 85 19.47 22.12 -0.21
CA LYS A 85 20.86 22.17 -0.69
C LYS A 85 21.02 22.01 -2.20
N LYS A 86 20.12 21.28 -2.87
CA LYS A 86 20.15 21.09 -4.32
C LYS A 86 19.17 22.04 -4.99
N GLY A 87 19.62 23.24 -5.32
CA GLY A 87 18.87 24.14 -6.21
C GLY A 87 18.55 23.41 -7.54
N ASN A 88 17.29 23.35 -7.90
CA ASN A 88 16.70 22.96 -9.19
C ASN A 88 16.82 21.48 -9.68
N ASN A 89 17.31 20.52 -8.92
CA ASN A 89 17.31 19.10 -9.36
C ASN A 89 16.62 18.17 -8.32
N ILE A 90 15.52 18.63 -7.73
CA ILE A 90 14.74 17.81 -6.79
C ILE A 90 14.03 16.73 -7.60
N THR A 91 14.44 15.48 -7.44
CA THR A 91 13.64 14.35 -7.91
C THR A 91 12.35 14.32 -7.08
N ARG A 92 11.26 14.65 -7.72
CA ARG A 92 9.94 14.69 -7.09
C ARG A 92 9.52 13.28 -6.76
N ARG A 93 9.18 13.02 -5.50
CA ARG A 93 8.71 11.71 -5.04
C ARG A 93 7.26 11.79 -4.62
N PHE A 94 6.50 10.80 -5.02
CA PHE A 94 5.12 10.61 -4.61
C PHE A 94 4.78 9.13 -4.67
N SER A 95 4.16 8.61 -3.63
CA SER A 95 3.86 7.18 -3.54
C SER A 95 2.44 6.95 -3.02
N VAL A 96 1.76 6.00 -3.65
CA VAL A 96 0.42 5.54 -3.28
C VAL A 96 0.43 4.03 -3.13
N SER A 97 -0.20 3.51 -2.08
CA SER A 97 -0.53 2.10 -1.93
C SER A 97 -2.05 1.93 -1.95
N THR A 98 -2.56 1.01 -2.73
CA THR A 98 -4.00 0.86 -2.94
C THR A 98 -4.40 -0.61 -3.05
N GLN A 99 -5.63 -0.94 -2.64
CA GLN A 99 -6.28 -2.14 -3.12
C GLN A 99 -6.47 -2.05 -4.64
N HIS A 100 -6.89 -3.12 -5.28
CA HIS A 100 -6.89 -3.25 -6.75
C HIS A 100 -8.03 -2.45 -7.43
N TYR A 101 -7.91 -1.12 -7.41
CA TYR A 101 -8.91 -0.19 -7.98
C TYR A 101 -8.42 0.52 -9.23
N SER A 102 -9.12 0.36 -10.36
CA SER A 102 -8.78 1.04 -11.60
C SER A 102 -8.86 2.57 -11.52
N PHE A 103 -9.79 3.12 -10.75
CA PHE A 103 -9.89 4.57 -10.56
C PHE A 103 -8.68 5.16 -9.84
N ALA A 104 -8.02 4.39 -8.96
CA ALA A 104 -6.77 4.80 -8.30
C ALA A 104 -5.62 4.94 -9.31
N VAL A 105 -5.55 4.02 -10.27
CA VAL A 105 -4.57 4.09 -11.38
C VAL A 105 -4.85 5.28 -12.29
N ASN A 106 -6.11 5.54 -12.64
CA ASN A 106 -6.49 6.68 -13.49
C ASN A 106 -6.09 8.01 -12.87
N ALA A 107 -6.40 8.22 -11.59
CA ALA A 107 -6.00 9.42 -10.87
C ALA A 107 -4.48 9.59 -10.83
N PHE A 108 -3.72 8.49 -10.74
CA PHE A 108 -2.27 8.51 -10.77
C PHE A 108 -1.71 8.92 -12.15
N VAL A 109 -2.34 8.45 -13.21
CA VAL A 109 -2.02 8.88 -14.59
C VAL A 109 -2.21 10.39 -14.74
N ASP A 110 -3.28 10.98 -14.17
CA ASP A 110 -3.53 12.42 -14.24
C ASP A 110 -2.47 13.23 -13.49
N VAL A 111 -1.99 12.74 -12.35
CA VAL A 111 -0.86 13.37 -11.65
C VAL A 111 0.39 13.38 -12.54
N ILE A 112 0.69 12.25 -13.19
CA ILE A 112 1.86 12.16 -14.09
C ILE A 112 1.69 13.12 -15.27
N LYS A 113 0.52 13.16 -15.91
CA LYS A 113 0.24 14.09 -17.01
C LYS A 113 0.41 15.54 -16.60
N LYS A 114 0.02 15.90 -15.37
CA LYS A 114 0.13 17.27 -14.85
C LYS A 114 1.56 17.68 -14.52
N PHE A 115 2.40 16.75 -14.06
CA PHE A 115 3.74 17.04 -13.56
C PHE A 115 4.88 16.38 -14.36
N GLY A 116 4.57 15.67 -15.44
CA GLY A 116 5.48 14.80 -16.16
C GLY A 116 6.60 15.48 -16.97
N GLU A 117 6.59 16.81 -17.11
CA GLU A 117 7.67 17.56 -17.76
C GLU A 117 8.95 17.65 -16.92
N ASN A 118 8.87 17.27 -15.63
CA ASN A 118 9.96 17.35 -14.69
C ASN A 118 10.46 15.97 -14.29
N LYS A 119 11.68 15.89 -13.78
CA LYS A 119 12.22 14.65 -13.22
C LYS A 119 11.40 14.23 -12.00
N TYR A 120 10.88 12.99 -12.01
CA TYR A 120 10.08 12.42 -10.94
C TYR A 120 10.45 10.95 -10.68
N ASP A 121 10.14 10.50 -9.48
CA ASP A 121 10.23 9.11 -9.01
C ASP A 121 8.93 8.80 -8.25
N PHE A 122 7.91 8.40 -9.00
CA PHE A 122 6.57 8.15 -8.47
C PHE A 122 6.29 6.65 -8.42
N THR A 123 5.67 6.22 -7.32
CA THR A 123 5.36 4.81 -7.10
C THR A 123 3.86 4.62 -6.86
N LEU A 124 3.23 3.75 -7.65
CA LEU A 124 1.90 3.23 -7.39
C LEU A 124 2.02 1.74 -7.10
N ARG A 125 1.45 1.32 -5.98
CA ARG A 125 1.53 -0.05 -5.49
C ARG A 125 0.13 -0.60 -5.26
N GLU A 126 -0.32 -1.55 -6.11
CA GLU A 126 -1.50 -2.36 -5.81
C GLU A 126 -1.06 -3.49 -4.90
N THR A 127 -1.63 -3.56 -3.68
CA THR A 127 -1.14 -4.49 -2.66
C THR A 127 -2.19 -4.79 -1.59
N GLN A 128 -1.86 -5.69 -0.68
CA GLN A 128 -2.72 -6.23 0.37
C GLN A 128 -3.14 -5.16 1.39
N THR A 129 -4.33 -5.32 1.96
CA THR A 129 -4.92 -4.35 2.90
C THR A 129 -4.00 -4.02 4.08
N ASN A 130 -3.35 -5.03 4.68
CA ASN A 130 -2.42 -4.78 5.77
C ASN A 130 -1.17 -4.01 5.32
N GLU A 131 -0.61 -4.37 4.15
CA GLU A 131 0.57 -3.67 3.60
C GLU A 131 0.27 -2.21 3.27
N ILE A 132 -0.94 -1.88 2.81
CA ILE A 132 -1.36 -0.50 2.60
C ILE A 132 -1.27 0.31 3.90
N ILE A 133 -1.79 -0.25 4.99
CA ILE A 133 -1.75 0.42 6.31
C ILE A 133 -0.29 0.57 6.77
N GLU A 134 0.53 -0.45 6.61
CA GLU A 134 1.95 -0.41 6.95
C GLU A 134 2.72 0.60 6.09
N ASP A 135 2.52 0.62 4.78
CA ASP A 135 3.21 1.52 3.87
C ASP A 135 2.95 2.98 4.23
N VAL A 136 1.69 3.34 4.56
CA VAL A 136 1.37 4.70 5.00
C VAL A 136 1.93 4.98 6.40
N SER A 137 1.86 4.01 7.31
CA SER A 137 2.39 4.19 8.68
C SER A 137 3.92 4.37 8.69
N LYS A 138 4.63 3.62 7.84
CA LYS A 138 6.09 3.68 7.67
C LYS A 138 6.54 4.75 6.65
N ARG A 139 5.62 5.57 6.14
CA ARG A 139 5.85 6.63 5.13
C ARG A 139 6.48 6.13 3.82
N LYS A 140 6.29 4.87 3.48
CA LYS A 140 6.62 4.35 2.16
C LYS A 140 5.64 4.83 1.10
N SER A 141 4.39 5.11 1.52
CA SER A 141 3.37 5.73 0.71
C SER A 141 2.74 6.91 1.46
N GLU A 142 2.46 7.98 0.74
CA GLU A 142 1.83 9.18 1.31
C GLU A 142 0.32 9.00 1.46
N ILE A 143 -0.28 8.26 0.51
CA ILE A 143 -1.70 7.92 0.50
C ILE A 143 -1.87 6.41 0.42
N GLY A 144 -2.76 5.87 1.23
CA GLY A 144 -3.31 4.54 1.07
C GLY A 144 -4.77 4.58 0.65
N ILE A 145 -5.23 3.63 -0.16
CA ILE A 145 -6.65 3.51 -0.54
C ILE A 145 -7.12 2.12 -0.17
N LEU A 146 -8.15 2.06 0.66
CA LEU A 146 -8.78 0.81 1.08
C LEU A 146 -10.26 1.02 1.39
N TYR A 147 -11.00 -0.08 1.55
CA TYR A 147 -12.40 -0.02 1.91
C TYR A 147 -12.67 -0.48 3.34
N THR A 148 -13.83 -0.05 3.85
CA THR A 148 -14.48 -0.58 5.04
C THR A 148 -15.91 -0.98 4.71
N SER A 149 -16.42 -1.98 5.43
CA SER A 149 -17.82 -2.44 5.37
C SER A 149 -18.32 -2.76 6.75
N GLY A 150 -19.57 -3.14 6.90
CA GLY A 150 -20.10 -3.58 8.19
C GLY A 150 -19.26 -4.66 8.87
N ALA A 151 -18.70 -5.58 8.10
CA ALA A 151 -17.95 -6.73 8.62
C ALA A 151 -16.53 -6.39 9.12
N ASN A 152 -15.79 -5.48 8.45
CA ASN A 152 -14.37 -5.24 8.74
C ASN A 152 -14.08 -3.90 9.43
N LYS A 153 -15.05 -2.99 9.49
CA LYS A 153 -14.88 -1.60 9.94
C LYS A 153 -14.16 -1.50 11.29
N ILE A 154 -14.60 -2.25 12.29
CA ILE A 154 -14.04 -2.17 13.65
C ILE A 154 -12.56 -2.53 13.67
N VAL A 155 -12.17 -3.59 12.95
CA VAL A 155 -10.77 -4.06 12.89
C VAL A 155 -9.90 -3.07 12.13
N ILE A 156 -10.34 -2.63 10.95
CA ILE A 156 -9.60 -1.68 10.12
C ILE A 156 -9.46 -0.32 10.82
N GLU A 157 -10.52 0.24 11.41
CA GLU A 157 -10.45 1.50 12.15
C GLU A 157 -9.53 1.42 13.37
N LYS A 158 -9.51 0.28 14.07
CA LYS A 158 -8.58 0.04 15.19
C LYS A 158 -7.13 0.05 14.71
N MET A 159 -6.84 -0.59 13.58
CA MET A 159 -5.50 -0.60 13.00
C MET A 159 -5.05 0.79 12.54
N ILE A 160 -5.92 1.51 11.83
CA ILE A 160 -5.69 2.89 11.41
C ILE A 160 -5.36 3.77 12.62
N LYS A 161 -6.16 3.69 13.68
CA LYS A 161 -5.93 4.46 14.91
C LYS A 161 -4.63 4.09 15.61
N ARG A 162 -4.28 2.79 15.70
CA ARG A 162 -3.03 2.31 16.34
C ARG A 162 -1.77 2.77 15.61
N ASN A 163 -1.87 3.05 14.31
CA ASN A 163 -0.79 3.52 13.47
C ASN A 163 -0.77 5.05 13.27
N ASP A 164 -1.53 5.82 14.07
CA ASP A 164 -1.67 7.27 13.98
C ASP A 164 -2.07 7.77 12.57
N LEU A 165 -2.90 6.98 11.89
CA LEU A 165 -3.44 7.31 10.59
C LEU A 165 -4.84 7.90 10.71
N LYS A 166 -5.27 8.59 9.65
CA LYS A 166 -6.62 9.14 9.48
C LYS A 166 -7.26 8.49 8.25
N PHE A 167 -8.49 8.02 8.41
CA PHE A 167 -9.35 7.60 7.29
C PHE A 167 -10.25 8.75 6.86
N THR A 168 -10.30 9.02 5.58
CA THR A 168 -11.22 9.99 4.97
C THR A 168 -11.99 9.30 3.86
N GLU A 169 -13.31 9.25 4.00
CA GLU A 169 -14.20 8.64 3.01
C GLU A 169 -14.10 9.37 1.66
N LEU A 170 -14.02 8.61 0.58
CA LEU A 170 -14.13 9.09 -0.79
C LEU A 170 -15.56 8.90 -1.32
N PHE A 171 -16.08 7.69 -1.19
CA PHE A 171 -17.44 7.33 -1.59
C PHE A 171 -17.92 6.06 -0.91
N THR A 172 -19.21 5.83 -0.98
CA THR A 172 -19.86 4.58 -0.60
C THR A 172 -20.61 4.02 -1.81
N ALA A 173 -20.42 2.74 -2.10
CA ALA A 173 -21.05 2.05 -3.23
C ALA A 173 -21.83 0.81 -2.76
N LYS A 174 -22.84 0.43 -3.54
CA LYS A 174 -23.44 -0.90 -3.44
C LYS A 174 -22.55 -1.92 -4.14
N PRO A 175 -22.51 -3.17 -3.65
CA PRO A 175 -21.71 -4.21 -4.26
C PRO A 175 -22.14 -4.55 -5.69
N HIS A 176 -21.15 -4.79 -6.53
CA HIS A 176 -21.32 -5.25 -7.90
C HIS A 176 -20.46 -6.50 -8.13
N VAL A 177 -20.94 -7.34 -9.01
CA VAL A 177 -20.20 -8.48 -9.54
C VAL A 177 -19.46 -8.06 -10.80
N PHE A 178 -18.16 -8.30 -10.87
CA PHE A 178 -17.36 -8.16 -12.06
C PHE A 178 -17.27 -9.51 -12.75
N ILE A 179 -17.71 -9.55 -14.00
CA ILE A 179 -17.75 -10.75 -14.85
C ILE A 179 -17.34 -10.38 -16.29
N SER A 180 -16.99 -11.41 -17.05
CA SER A 180 -16.80 -11.23 -18.49
C SER A 180 -18.05 -10.70 -19.19
N SER A 181 -17.88 -9.86 -20.21
CA SER A 181 -19.00 -9.41 -21.05
C SER A 181 -19.71 -10.57 -21.78
N ASN A 182 -19.03 -11.71 -21.94
CA ASN A 182 -19.58 -12.94 -22.53
C ASN A 182 -20.10 -13.94 -21.48
N HIS A 183 -20.02 -13.61 -20.19
CA HIS A 183 -20.47 -14.47 -19.11
C HIS A 183 -21.97 -14.80 -19.27
N PRO A 184 -22.43 -16.04 -18.93
CA PRO A 184 -23.84 -16.41 -19.01
C PRO A 184 -24.80 -15.46 -18.26
N LEU A 185 -24.31 -14.84 -17.16
CA LEU A 185 -25.08 -13.86 -16.38
C LEU A 185 -24.96 -12.41 -16.90
N ALA A 186 -24.21 -12.15 -17.97
CA ALA A 186 -23.95 -10.80 -18.46
C ALA A 186 -25.20 -10.00 -18.83
N LYS A 187 -26.27 -10.69 -19.27
CA LYS A 187 -27.57 -10.07 -19.66
C LYS A 187 -28.49 -9.80 -18.47
N LYS A 188 -28.18 -10.33 -17.27
CA LYS A 188 -28.97 -10.04 -16.07
C LYS A 188 -28.76 -8.60 -15.62
N LYS A 189 -29.84 -7.89 -15.32
CA LYS A 189 -29.76 -6.53 -14.77
C LYS A 189 -29.30 -6.51 -13.32
N ILE A 190 -29.66 -7.52 -12.54
CA ILE A 190 -29.30 -7.70 -11.12
C ILE A 190 -28.96 -9.17 -10.92
N ILE A 191 -27.90 -9.44 -10.20
CA ILE A 191 -27.41 -10.80 -9.88
C ILE A 191 -27.75 -11.08 -8.40
N ASN A 192 -28.22 -12.29 -8.10
CA ASN A 192 -28.38 -12.80 -6.73
C ASN A 192 -27.23 -13.74 -6.39
N LEU A 193 -26.96 -13.95 -5.11
CA LEU A 193 -25.91 -14.87 -4.64
C LEU A 193 -26.12 -16.30 -5.16
N GLU A 194 -27.36 -16.75 -5.27
CA GLU A 194 -27.70 -18.09 -5.81
C GLU A 194 -27.26 -18.27 -7.25
N ASP A 195 -27.31 -17.21 -8.07
CA ASP A 195 -26.89 -17.26 -9.46
C ASP A 195 -25.39 -17.53 -9.64
N LEU A 196 -24.59 -17.26 -8.59
CA LEU A 196 -23.13 -17.34 -8.62
C LEU A 196 -22.57 -18.68 -8.18
N LYS A 197 -23.37 -19.58 -7.63
CA LYS A 197 -22.91 -20.84 -7.01
C LYS A 197 -22.12 -21.74 -7.98
N GLU A 198 -22.50 -21.76 -9.24
CA GLU A 198 -21.86 -22.63 -10.24
C GLU A 198 -20.53 -22.06 -10.78
N TYR A 199 -20.22 -20.78 -10.51
CA TYR A 199 -19.10 -20.08 -11.10
C TYR A 199 -17.94 -19.93 -10.11
N PRO A 200 -16.65 -19.96 -10.58
CA PRO A 200 -15.51 -19.73 -9.73
C PRO A 200 -15.49 -18.33 -9.14
N TYR A 201 -15.32 -18.25 -7.82
CA TYR A 201 -15.09 -16.99 -7.13
C TYR A 201 -13.60 -16.65 -7.16
N LEU A 202 -13.30 -15.43 -7.61
CA LEU A 202 -11.94 -14.91 -7.73
C LEU A 202 -11.75 -13.83 -6.68
N SER A 203 -10.68 -13.93 -5.91
CA SER A 203 -10.34 -12.97 -4.85
C SER A 203 -8.85 -12.71 -4.77
N PHE A 204 -8.48 -11.58 -4.17
CA PHE A 204 -7.08 -11.26 -3.92
C PHE A 204 -6.58 -11.92 -2.64
N GLU A 205 -5.43 -12.58 -2.70
CA GLU A 205 -4.81 -13.14 -1.51
C GLU A 205 -4.28 -12.06 -0.57
N GLN A 206 -4.34 -12.31 0.73
CA GLN A 206 -3.92 -11.36 1.76
C GLN A 206 -2.66 -11.83 2.54
N GLY A 207 -1.86 -12.72 1.94
CA GLY A 207 -0.60 -13.22 2.51
C GLY A 207 -0.78 -13.79 3.92
N ASP A 208 0.09 -13.39 4.84
CA ASP A 208 0.05 -13.84 6.24
C ASP A 208 -1.17 -13.31 7.01
N TYR A 209 -1.78 -12.22 6.54
CA TYR A 209 -3.00 -11.61 7.09
C TYR A 209 -4.24 -12.09 6.35
N ASN A 210 -4.43 -13.40 6.24
CA ASN A 210 -5.50 -14.04 5.47
C ASN A 210 -6.87 -14.08 6.18
N SER A 211 -7.04 -13.33 7.25
CA SER A 211 -8.36 -13.17 7.90
C SER A 211 -9.33 -12.44 6.96
N PHE A 212 -10.61 -12.80 7.01
CA PHE A 212 -11.66 -12.16 6.22
C PHE A 212 -11.78 -10.63 6.44
N TYR A 213 -11.29 -10.11 7.57
CA TYR A 213 -11.24 -8.66 7.82
C TYR A 213 -10.32 -7.89 6.87
N PHE A 214 -9.33 -8.56 6.27
CA PHE A 214 -8.39 -7.98 5.33
C PHE A 214 -8.72 -8.24 3.87
N SER A 215 -9.71 -9.09 3.59
CA SER A 215 -10.16 -9.35 2.21
C SER A 215 -10.53 -8.05 1.51
N GLU A 216 -10.19 -7.97 0.22
CA GLU A 216 -10.57 -6.83 -0.62
C GLU A 216 -12.01 -6.91 -1.12
N GLU A 217 -12.59 -8.09 -1.05
CA GLU A 217 -13.96 -8.36 -1.44
C GLU A 217 -14.86 -8.49 -0.21
N ILE A 218 -16.01 -7.89 -0.27
CA ILE A 218 -17.06 -8.11 0.72
C ILE A 218 -17.61 -9.54 0.59
N LEU A 219 -18.33 -10.00 1.59
CA LEU A 219 -18.93 -11.32 1.61
C LEU A 219 -17.89 -12.46 1.51
N SER A 220 -16.64 -12.20 1.91
CA SER A 220 -15.56 -13.18 1.90
C SER A 220 -15.76 -14.35 2.86
N THR A 221 -16.70 -14.22 3.82
CA THR A 221 -17.07 -15.28 4.78
C THR A 221 -18.07 -16.29 4.21
N ILE A 222 -18.66 -16.01 3.04
CA ILE A 222 -19.58 -16.97 2.41
C ILE A 222 -18.79 -18.18 1.94
N ASP A 223 -19.24 -19.35 2.31
CA ASP A 223 -18.66 -20.60 1.81
C ASP A 223 -18.96 -20.79 0.32
N ARG A 224 -17.93 -21.16 -0.44
CA ARG A 224 -17.99 -21.32 -1.89
C ARG A 224 -17.17 -22.54 -2.30
N ASP A 225 -17.74 -23.40 -3.10
CA ASP A 225 -17.08 -24.63 -3.55
C ASP A 225 -15.89 -24.39 -4.48
N LYS A 226 -15.91 -23.27 -5.23
CA LYS A 226 -14.90 -22.95 -6.25
C LYS A 226 -14.25 -21.58 -5.92
N ASN A 227 -13.08 -21.62 -5.29
CA ASN A 227 -12.32 -20.43 -4.89
C ASN A 227 -10.96 -20.40 -5.58
N ILE A 228 -10.61 -19.28 -6.20
CA ILE A 228 -9.29 -19.02 -6.77
C ILE A 228 -8.76 -17.71 -6.19
N LYS A 229 -7.55 -17.76 -5.62
CA LYS A 229 -6.87 -16.57 -5.09
C LYS A 229 -5.76 -16.14 -6.04
N VAL A 230 -5.66 -14.85 -6.27
CA VAL A 230 -4.67 -14.22 -7.15
C VAL A 230 -3.97 -13.06 -6.47
N ARG A 231 -2.89 -12.56 -7.07
CA ARG A 231 -2.13 -11.42 -6.53
C ARG A 231 -2.31 -10.13 -7.31
N ASP A 232 -2.75 -10.23 -8.56
CA ASP A 232 -2.84 -9.08 -9.44
C ASP A 232 -4.14 -9.06 -10.25
N ARG A 233 -4.53 -7.87 -10.65
CA ARG A 233 -5.78 -7.62 -11.36
C ARG A 233 -5.80 -8.19 -12.77
N ALA A 234 -4.67 -8.22 -13.47
CA ALA A 234 -4.62 -8.75 -14.82
C ALA A 234 -4.89 -10.26 -14.82
N THR A 235 -4.26 -11.00 -13.89
CA THR A 235 -4.52 -12.43 -13.69
C THR A 235 -5.99 -12.66 -13.30
N LEU A 236 -6.55 -11.86 -12.40
CA LEU A 236 -7.95 -11.97 -12.00
C LEU A 236 -8.89 -11.83 -13.20
N PHE A 237 -8.71 -10.81 -14.03
CA PHE A 237 -9.56 -10.57 -15.19
C PHE A 237 -9.40 -11.65 -16.27
N ASN A 238 -8.18 -12.14 -16.50
CA ASN A 238 -7.94 -13.24 -17.42
C ASN A 238 -8.67 -14.54 -16.98
N LEU A 239 -8.66 -14.85 -15.68
CA LEU A 239 -9.40 -15.98 -15.13
C LEU A 239 -10.91 -15.76 -15.16
N ALA A 240 -11.39 -14.52 -14.92
CA ALA A 240 -12.80 -14.20 -15.05
C ALA A 240 -13.31 -14.42 -16.49
N ILE A 241 -12.49 -14.09 -17.48
CA ILE A 241 -12.82 -14.34 -18.91
C ILE A 241 -12.71 -15.82 -19.25
N GLY A 242 -11.63 -16.48 -18.85
CA GLY A 242 -11.30 -17.84 -19.29
C GLY A 242 -12.11 -18.94 -18.60
N LEU A 243 -12.66 -18.66 -17.41
CA LEU A 243 -13.35 -19.65 -16.56
C LEU A 243 -14.79 -19.26 -16.23
N ASP A 244 -15.33 -18.21 -16.83
CA ASP A 244 -16.61 -17.60 -16.41
C ASP A 244 -16.62 -17.31 -14.90
N GLY A 245 -15.46 -16.87 -14.36
CA GLY A 245 -15.32 -16.53 -12.96
C GLY A 245 -15.87 -15.16 -12.63
N TYR A 246 -16.03 -14.90 -11.32
CA TYR A 246 -16.52 -13.60 -10.84
C TYR A 246 -15.76 -13.11 -9.62
N THR A 247 -15.73 -11.78 -9.43
CA THR A 247 -15.34 -11.16 -8.17
C THR A 247 -16.37 -10.11 -7.75
N VAL A 248 -16.31 -9.64 -6.50
CA VAL A 248 -17.22 -8.63 -5.97
C VAL A 248 -16.45 -7.37 -5.65
N SER A 249 -16.90 -6.22 -6.19
CA SER A 249 -16.24 -4.94 -6.01
C SER A 249 -17.25 -3.77 -6.04
N THR A 250 -16.73 -2.55 -6.12
CA THR A 250 -17.52 -1.29 -6.07
C THR A 250 -18.41 -1.02 -7.27
N GLY A 251 -18.24 -1.75 -8.36
CA GLY A 251 -18.91 -1.47 -9.64
C GLY A 251 -18.21 -0.43 -10.51
N ILE A 252 -17.18 0.24 -9.99
CA ILE A 252 -16.43 1.25 -10.74
C ILE A 252 -15.36 0.54 -11.57
N ILE A 253 -15.54 0.56 -12.88
CA ILE A 253 -14.61 0.04 -13.86
C ILE A 253 -14.38 1.07 -14.96
N ASN A 254 -13.13 1.36 -15.26
CA ASN A 254 -12.78 2.26 -16.35
C ASN A 254 -12.56 1.46 -17.63
N LYS A 255 -13.42 1.71 -18.62
CA LYS A 255 -13.38 1.04 -19.93
C LYS A 255 -12.14 1.41 -20.75
N GLU A 256 -11.65 2.64 -20.64
CA GLU A 256 -10.47 3.09 -21.37
C GLU A 256 -9.20 2.30 -20.98
N LEU A 257 -9.05 1.95 -19.68
CA LEU A 257 -7.90 1.19 -19.20
C LEU A 257 -8.12 -0.32 -19.18
N ASN A 258 -9.35 -0.79 -18.99
CA ASN A 258 -9.64 -2.22 -18.82
C ASN A 258 -10.34 -2.86 -20.02
N GLY A 259 -10.66 -2.07 -21.06
CA GLY A 259 -11.43 -2.53 -22.22
C GLY A 259 -12.89 -2.85 -21.87
N GLU A 260 -13.60 -3.47 -22.82
CA GLU A 260 -15.02 -3.83 -22.69
C GLU A 260 -15.25 -5.29 -22.29
N ASN A 261 -14.18 -6.04 -22.06
CA ASN A 261 -14.26 -7.48 -21.78
C ASN A 261 -14.78 -7.80 -20.38
N ILE A 262 -14.65 -6.86 -19.42
CA ILE A 262 -15.18 -7.00 -18.06
C ILE A 262 -16.27 -5.98 -17.82
N ILE A 263 -17.38 -6.43 -17.28
CA ILE A 263 -18.55 -5.61 -16.95
C ILE A 263 -18.93 -5.75 -15.49
N ALA A 264 -19.55 -4.70 -14.94
CA ALA A 264 -20.13 -4.70 -13.61
C ALA A 264 -21.64 -4.96 -13.69
N ARG A 265 -22.15 -5.75 -12.75
CA ARG A 265 -23.59 -5.99 -12.55
C ARG A 265 -23.93 -5.82 -11.07
N PRO A 266 -25.00 -5.10 -10.72
CA PRO A 266 -25.43 -4.97 -9.35
C PRO A 266 -25.66 -6.32 -8.67
N LEU A 267 -25.13 -6.50 -7.46
CA LEU A 267 -25.36 -7.67 -6.63
C LEU A 267 -26.46 -7.35 -5.61
N LYS A 268 -27.49 -8.17 -5.56
CA LYS A 268 -28.61 -8.00 -4.63
C LYS A 268 -28.23 -8.51 -3.23
N VAL A 269 -27.68 -7.62 -2.43
CA VAL A 269 -27.33 -7.85 -1.03
C VAL A 269 -27.55 -6.58 -0.22
N ASP A 270 -27.78 -6.73 1.09
CA ASP A 270 -27.92 -5.59 1.99
C ASP A 270 -26.55 -5.27 2.64
N GLU A 271 -25.62 -4.88 1.78
CA GLU A 271 -24.25 -4.55 2.15
C GLU A 271 -23.79 -3.28 1.42
N TYR A 272 -22.73 -2.67 1.93
CA TYR A 272 -22.08 -1.51 1.31
C TYR A 272 -20.56 -1.62 1.33
N ILE A 273 -19.92 -0.95 0.41
CA ILE A 273 -18.47 -0.80 0.31
C ILE A 273 -18.15 0.68 0.47
N LYS A 274 -17.54 1.05 1.59
CA LYS A 274 -17.10 2.42 1.85
C LYS A 274 -15.62 2.53 1.54
N VAL A 275 -15.27 3.15 0.43
CA VAL A 275 -13.87 3.37 0.03
C VAL A 275 -13.39 4.72 0.57
N GLY A 276 -12.18 4.75 1.05
CA GLY A 276 -11.54 5.96 1.55
C GLY A 276 -10.04 5.95 1.41
N ILE A 277 -9.48 7.12 1.64
CA ILE A 277 -8.03 7.30 1.74
C ILE A 277 -7.58 7.23 3.20
N ILE A 278 -6.41 6.66 3.41
CA ILE A 278 -5.69 6.76 4.67
C ILE A 278 -4.43 7.61 4.49
N THR A 279 -4.16 8.46 5.46
CA THR A 279 -3.01 9.38 5.47
C THR A 279 -2.47 9.49 6.90
N GLN A 280 -1.25 9.99 7.05
CA GLN A 280 -0.70 10.37 8.35
C GLN A 280 -1.56 11.49 8.98
N LYS A 281 -1.82 11.40 10.30
CA LYS A 281 -2.74 12.31 11.00
C LYS A 281 -2.29 13.76 11.04
N ASN A 282 -1.00 13.98 11.28
CA ASN A 282 -0.43 15.29 11.59
C ASN A 282 0.54 15.78 10.52
N ILE A 283 0.46 15.21 9.31
CA ILE A 283 1.33 15.57 8.20
C ILE A 283 0.49 16.18 7.09
N GLU A 284 0.91 17.35 6.63
CA GLU A 284 0.29 17.99 5.47
C GLU A 284 0.65 17.23 4.20
N LEU A 285 -0.35 17.01 3.35
CA LEU A 285 -0.16 16.35 2.06
C LEU A 285 0.68 17.21 1.11
N SER A 286 1.57 16.57 0.38
CA SER A 286 2.33 17.20 -0.70
C SER A 286 1.40 17.75 -1.80
N ILE A 287 1.94 18.58 -2.68
CA ILE A 287 1.19 19.08 -3.83
C ILE A 287 0.72 17.94 -4.74
N TYR A 288 1.52 16.87 -4.87
CA TYR A 288 1.19 15.69 -5.67
C TYR A 288 0.03 14.91 -5.07
N ALA A 289 0.06 14.70 -3.76
CA ALA A 289 -1.01 14.04 -3.02
C ALA A 289 -2.32 14.83 -3.07
N LYS A 290 -2.27 16.16 -2.94
CA LYS A 290 -3.45 17.02 -3.09
C LYS A 290 -4.07 16.90 -4.47
N VAL A 291 -3.26 16.97 -5.53
CA VAL A 291 -3.71 16.79 -6.92
C VAL A 291 -4.26 15.38 -7.16
N TYR A 292 -3.63 14.36 -6.57
CA TYR A 292 -4.12 12.99 -6.67
C TYR A 292 -5.50 12.82 -6.03
N VAL A 293 -5.72 13.39 -4.85
CA VAL A 293 -7.04 13.36 -4.18
C VAL A 293 -8.11 14.10 -4.99
N GLU A 294 -7.76 15.22 -5.63
CA GLU A 294 -8.66 15.92 -6.54
C GLU A 294 -9.00 15.06 -7.75
N ALA A 295 -8.01 14.44 -8.40
CA ALA A 295 -8.21 13.55 -9.53
C ALA A 295 -9.08 12.33 -9.16
N LEU A 296 -8.87 11.72 -7.98
CA LEU A 296 -9.74 10.67 -7.47
C LEU A 296 -11.20 11.13 -7.41
N LYS A 297 -11.45 12.30 -6.86
CA LYS A 297 -12.80 12.86 -6.75
C LYS A 297 -13.43 13.15 -8.12
N GLU A 298 -12.65 13.65 -9.09
CA GLU A 298 -13.14 13.88 -10.46
C GLU A 298 -13.53 12.58 -11.14
N HIS A 299 -12.71 11.54 -11.09
CA HIS A 299 -13.07 10.22 -11.67
C HIS A 299 -14.30 9.59 -11.02
N LEU A 300 -14.61 9.95 -9.78
CA LEU A 300 -15.77 9.43 -9.06
C LEU A 300 -17.05 10.23 -9.31
N LYS A 301 -16.99 11.49 -9.75
CA LYS A 301 -18.19 12.32 -10.04
C LYS A 301 -19.04 11.78 -11.18
N TYR A 302 -18.43 11.15 -12.16
CA TYR A 302 -19.10 10.64 -13.35
C TYR A 302 -19.52 9.17 -13.23
N THR A 303 -19.30 8.57 -12.08
CA THR A 303 -19.72 7.21 -11.81
C THR A 303 -21.06 7.29 -11.10
N GLU A 304 -22.12 6.75 -11.71
CA GLU A 304 -23.42 6.58 -11.03
C GLU A 304 -23.23 5.60 -9.87
N ILE A 305 -22.89 6.17 -8.70
CA ILE A 305 -22.74 5.44 -7.43
C ILE A 305 -24.13 5.44 -6.77
N LEU A 306 -25.04 4.60 -7.29
CA LEU A 306 -26.36 4.39 -6.73
C LEU A 306 -26.54 2.95 -6.22
#